data_0a500130146b949bd1a1a362949ef629
#
_entry.id   0a500130146b949bd1a1a362949ef629
#
_cell.length_a   1.000
_cell.length_b   1.000
_cell.length_c   1.000
_cell.angle_alpha   90.00
_cell.angle_beta   90.00
_cell.angle_gamma   90.00
#
_symmetry.space_group_name_H-M   'P 1'
#
loop_
_entity.id
_entity.type
_entity.pdbx_description
1 polymer ?
#
loop_
_entity_poly.entity_id
_entity_poly.type
_entity_poly.pdbx_seq_one_letter_code
_entity_poly.pdbx_strand_id
1 'polypeptide(L)'
;HIYTLRDLPNRFPKIRVCFAHGGMLGIANYGRRIQGYDGRPDIFEKLHDPRKSLGHKNLFFDTLVHDSYTLDLLKKRVGVSQIMMGLDDPFPLGEMEGVGTSYPGRVLDYAVETGIFTEQEGKDIWHKNVLSWLNYN
;
A
#
# COMPACT_ATOMS: atom_id res chain seq x y z
N HIS A 1 -7.97 3.58 -9.03
CA HIS A 1 -8.95 4.68 -9.07
C HIS A 1 -10.39 4.18 -8.83
N ILE A 2 -10.87 3.21 -9.64
CA ILE A 2 -12.25 2.72 -9.53
C ILE A 2 -12.57 2.20 -8.13
N TYR A 3 -11.65 1.49 -7.50
CA TYR A 3 -11.85 0.90 -6.16
C TYR A 3 -12.24 1.95 -5.11
N THR A 4 -11.54 3.08 -5.07
CA THR A 4 -11.81 4.17 -4.11
C THR A 4 -12.98 5.04 -4.53
N LEU A 5 -13.06 5.44 -5.79
CA LEU A 5 -14.12 6.33 -6.29
C LEU A 5 -15.50 5.67 -6.32
N ARG A 6 -15.59 4.35 -6.36
CA ARG A 6 -16.84 3.58 -6.29
C ARG A 6 -17.16 3.07 -4.89
N ASP A 7 -16.36 3.46 -3.91
CA ASP A 7 -16.53 3.09 -2.49
C ASP A 7 -16.62 1.56 -2.27
N LEU A 8 -15.83 0.81 -3.00
CA LEU A 8 -15.87 -0.66 -2.89
C LEU A 8 -15.57 -1.17 -1.48
N PRO A 9 -14.65 -0.56 -0.69
CA PRO A 9 -14.40 -1.00 0.69
C PRO A 9 -15.65 -1.00 1.57
N ASN A 10 -16.46 0.07 1.50
CA ASN A 10 -17.67 0.16 2.31
C ASN A 10 -18.84 -0.66 1.74
N ARG A 11 -18.91 -0.76 0.42
CA ARG A 11 -19.94 -1.60 -0.24
C ARG A 11 -19.71 -3.09 -0.03
N PHE A 12 -18.48 -3.52 0.14
CA PHE A 12 -18.09 -4.91 0.35
C PHE A 12 -17.20 -5.06 1.59
N PRO A 13 -17.72 -4.82 2.80
CA PRO A 13 -16.91 -4.70 4.02
C PRO A 13 -16.28 -6.02 4.48
N LYS A 14 -16.66 -7.14 3.89
CA LYS A 14 -16.05 -8.46 4.17
C LYS A 14 -14.89 -8.79 3.24
N ILE A 15 -14.70 -8.01 2.16
CA ILE A 15 -13.61 -8.22 1.21
C ILE A 15 -12.42 -7.38 1.64
N ARG A 16 -11.27 -8.03 1.80
CA ARG A 16 -9.97 -7.39 2.01
C ARG A 16 -9.19 -7.44 0.72
N VAL A 17 -8.58 -6.33 0.36
CA VAL A 17 -7.81 -6.21 -0.89
C VAL A 17 -6.41 -5.75 -0.56
N CYS A 18 -5.42 -6.42 -1.11
CA CYS A 18 -4.05 -5.95 -1.15
C CYS A 18 -3.69 -5.53 -2.57
N PHE A 19 -3.18 -4.33 -2.72
CA PHE A 19 -2.62 -3.86 -3.98
C PHE A 19 -1.13 -4.18 -4.03
N ALA A 20 -0.75 -4.97 -5.01
CA ALA A 20 0.65 -5.25 -5.31
C ALA A 20 1.41 -3.97 -5.72
N HIS A 21 2.73 -4.03 -5.60
CA HIS A 21 3.66 -2.94 -5.92
C HIS A 21 3.32 -1.64 -5.19
N GLY A 22 2.93 -1.76 -3.90
CA GLY A 22 2.53 -0.64 -3.07
C GLY A 22 1.33 0.15 -3.59
N GLY A 23 0.63 -0.34 -4.61
CA GLY A 23 -0.45 0.40 -5.27
C GLY A 23 0.02 1.76 -5.83
N MET A 24 1.29 1.87 -6.20
CA MET A 24 2.01 3.14 -6.40
C MET A 24 1.33 4.10 -7.36
N LEU A 25 0.76 3.62 -8.45
CA LEU A 25 0.05 4.51 -9.39
C LEU A 25 -1.12 5.25 -8.70
N GLY A 26 -1.79 4.59 -7.77
CA GLY A 26 -2.85 5.18 -6.96
C GLY A 26 -2.33 6.10 -5.86
N ILE A 27 -1.24 5.72 -5.22
CA ILE A 27 -0.62 6.47 -4.10
C ILE A 27 0.05 7.75 -4.59
N ALA A 28 0.87 7.67 -5.64
CA ALA A 28 1.58 8.83 -6.20
C ALA A 28 0.60 9.89 -6.77
N ASN A 29 -0.48 9.46 -7.40
CA ASN A 29 -1.48 10.36 -7.98
C ASN A 29 -2.63 10.75 -7.02
N TYR A 30 -2.50 10.47 -5.74
CA TYR A 30 -3.57 10.70 -4.78
C TYR A 30 -3.99 12.17 -4.69
N GLY A 31 -3.03 13.09 -4.59
CA GLY A 31 -3.30 14.54 -4.58
C GLY A 31 -4.05 15.02 -5.83
N ARG A 32 -3.65 14.51 -7.01
CA ARG A 32 -4.34 14.83 -8.26
C ARG A 32 -5.80 14.35 -8.26
N ARG A 33 -6.08 13.19 -7.66
CA ARG A 33 -7.46 12.69 -7.53
C ARG A 33 -8.31 13.55 -6.61
N ILE A 34 -7.74 14.02 -5.50
CA ILE A 34 -8.42 14.96 -4.60
C ILE A 34 -8.75 16.26 -5.35
N GLN A 35 -7.75 16.84 -6.04
CA GLN A 35 -7.96 18.06 -6.82
C GLN A 35 -9.02 17.87 -7.92
N GLY A 36 -9.04 16.71 -8.57
CA GLY A 36 -10.08 16.39 -9.55
C GLY A 36 -11.46 16.28 -8.91
N TYR A 37 -11.56 15.64 -7.75
CA TYR A 37 -12.82 15.50 -7.01
C TYR A 37 -13.39 16.89 -6.60
N ASP A 38 -12.53 17.75 -6.08
CA ASP A 38 -12.93 19.10 -5.62
C ASP A 38 -13.20 20.06 -6.78
N GLY A 39 -12.42 19.99 -7.85
CA GLY A 39 -12.43 20.95 -8.95
C GLY A 39 -13.33 20.59 -10.15
N ARG A 40 -13.83 19.37 -10.20
CA ARG A 40 -14.66 18.88 -11.32
C ARG A 40 -15.93 18.18 -10.83
N PRO A 41 -16.83 18.90 -10.15
CA PRO A 41 -18.10 18.32 -9.66
C PRO A 41 -18.95 17.75 -10.81
N ASP A 42 -18.86 18.32 -11.99
CA ASP A 42 -19.51 17.83 -13.23
C ASP A 42 -19.18 16.36 -13.53
N ILE A 43 -18.00 15.89 -13.16
CA ILE A 43 -17.55 14.50 -13.36
C ILE A 43 -17.67 13.66 -12.09
N PHE A 44 -17.40 14.26 -10.93
CA PHE A 44 -17.16 13.53 -9.69
C PHE A 44 -18.31 13.54 -8.69
N GLU A 45 -19.39 14.33 -8.91
CA GLU A 45 -20.50 14.48 -7.93
C GLU A 45 -21.16 13.14 -7.51
N LYS A 46 -21.16 12.15 -8.44
CA LYS A 46 -21.72 10.80 -8.18
C LYS A 46 -20.68 9.79 -7.69
N LEU A 47 -19.46 10.26 -7.45
CA LEU A 47 -18.37 9.41 -7.00
C LEU A 47 -18.10 9.63 -5.53
N HIS A 48 -17.52 8.64 -4.88
CA HIS A 48 -17.16 8.72 -3.48
C HIS A 48 -15.90 9.56 -3.28
N ASP A 49 -15.87 10.34 -2.20
CA ASP A 49 -14.67 11.11 -1.85
C ASP A 49 -13.47 10.19 -1.62
N PRO A 50 -12.41 10.33 -2.41
CA PRO A 50 -11.24 9.45 -2.31
C PRO A 50 -10.54 9.52 -0.94
N ARG A 51 -10.71 10.62 -0.18
CA ARG A 51 -10.15 10.78 1.17
C ARG A 51 -10.72 9.77 2.17
N LYS A 52 -11.97 9.35 1.95
CA LYS A 52 -12.67 8.42 2.85
C LYS A 52 -12.33 6.96 2.60
N SER A 53 -11.70 6.64 1.47
CA SER A 53 -11.45 5.25 1.07
C SER A 53 -10.01 4.80 1.24
N LEU A 54 -9.02 5.69 1.11
CA LEU A 54 -7.60 5.29 1.12
C LEU A 54 -7.16 4.66 2.44
N GLY A 55 -7.64 5.19 3.57
CA GLY A 55 -7.34 4.67 4.91
C GLY A 55 -8.30 3.57 5.39
N HIS A 56 -9.09 2.94 4.50
CA HIS A 56 -10.04 1.93 4.92
C HIS A 56 -9.35 0.65 5.39
N LYS A 57 -9.77 0.12 6.54
CA LYS A 57 -9.17 -1.04 7.24
C LYS A 57 -9.05 -2.33 6.42
N ASN A 58 -9.79 -2.44 5.31
CA ASN A 58 -9.76 -3.61 4.43
C ASN A 58 -8.85 -3.41 3.20
N LEU A 59 -8.15 -2.28 3.15
CA LEU A 59 -7.29 -1.93 2.04
C LEU A 59 -5.83 -2.03 2.48
N PHE A 60 -5.08 -2.90 1.83
CA PHE A 60 -3.68 -3.18 2.13
C PHE A 60 -2.80 -2.96 0.89
N PHE A 61 -1.51 -2.84 1.13
CA PHE A 61 -0.49 -2.60 0.12
C PHE A 61 0.76 -3.42 0.45
N ASP A 62 1.46 -3.91 -0.55
CA ASP A 62 2.71 -4.60 -0.30
C ASP A 62 3.93 -3.67 -0.33
N THR A 63 5.07 -4.21 0.10
CA THR A 63 6.35 -3.49 0.17
C THR A 63 7.14 -3.52 -1.11
N LEU A 64 6.70 -4.21 -2.17
CA LEU A 64 7.47 -4.36 -3.39
C LEU A 64 7.45 -3.08 -4.25
N VAL A 65 8.18 -2.09 -3.83
CA VAL A 65 8.25 -0.77 -4.48
C VAL A 65 9.67 -0.39 -4.96
N HIS A 66 10.64 -1.27 -4.72
CA HIS A 66 12.03 -1.22 -5.17
C HIS A 66 12.90 -0.09 -4.62
N ASP A 67 12.33 0.91 -3.94
CA ASP A 67 13.09 1.96 -3.27
C ASP A 67 12.43 2.44 -1.97
N SER A 68 13.23 2.94 -1.04
CA SER A 68 12.78 3.34 0.29
C SER A 68 11.98 4.65 0.29
N TYR A 69 12.18 5.55 -0.67
CA TYR A 69 11.41 6.80 -0.75
C TYR A 69 9.97 6.53 -1.15
N THR A 70 9.77 5.58 -2.04
CA THR A 70 8.43 5.13 -2.42
C THR A 70 7.73 4.46 -1.25
N LEU A 71 8.47 3.69 -0.45
CA LEU A 71 7.94 3.07 0.77
C LEU A 71 7.61 4.11 1.85
N ASP A 72 8.41 5.17 2.00
CA ASP A 72 8.13 6.32 2.87
C ASP A 72 6.84 7.05 2.45
N LEU A 73 6.67 7.28 1.15
CA LEU A 73 5.44 7.86 0.62
C LEU A 73 4.23 6.98 0.96
N LEU A 74 4.34 5.68 0.80
CA LEU A 74 3.28 4.73 1.14
C LEU A 74 2.92 4.82 2.63
N LYS A 75 3.92 4.75 3.53
CA LYS A 75 3.75 4.93 4.98
C LYS A 75 2.98 6.21 5.32
N LYS A 76 3.39 7.34 4.73
CA LYS A 76 2.75 8.65 4.96
C LYS A 76 1.31 8.73 4.46
N ARG A 77 0.94 7.92 3.48
CA ARG A 77 -0.41 7.93 2.90
C ARG A 77 -1.39 6.99 3.60
N VAL A 78 -0.93 5.80 4.00
CA VAL A 78 -1.85 4.76 4.47
C VAL A 78 -1.57 4.30 5.91
N GLY A 79 -0.41 4.64 6.45
CA GLY A 79 0.03 4.15 7.76
C GLY A 79 0.60 2.73 7.70
N VAL A 80 1.30 2.33 8.76
CA VAL A 80 2.04 1.06 8.83
C VAL A 80 1.13 -0.15 8.80
N SER A 81 -0.01 -0.10 9.51
CA SER A 81 -0.91 -1.25 9.66
C SER A 81 -1.55 -1.76 8.37
N GLN A 82 -1.49 -0.98 7.31
CA GLN A 82 -1.99 -1.34 5.98
C GLN A 82 -0.90 -1.79 5.02
N ILE A 83 0.35 -1.87 5.46
CA ILE A 83 1.49 -2.31 4.66
C ILE A 83 1.84 -3.73 5.06
N MET A 84 2.02 -4.62 4.08
CA MET A 84 2.40 -6.01 4.26
C MET A 84 3.64 -6.33 3.43
N MET A 85 4.38 -7.36 3.85
CA MET A 85 5.48 -7.86 3.05
C MET A 85 4.97 -8.46 1.73
N GLY A 86 5.61 -8.10 0.62
CA GLY A 86 5.40 -8.67 -0.70
C GLY A 86 6.71 -8.81 -1.45
N LEU A 87 6.90 -9.92 -2.15
CA LEU A 87 8.16 -10.28 -2.81
C LEU A 87 8.04 -10.37 -4.34
N ASP A 88 6.84 -10.55 -4.86
CA ASP A 88 6.55 -10.80 -6.28
C ASP A 88 7.24 -12.07 -6.84
N ASP A 89 7.54 -13.04 -5.97
CA ASP A 89 8.07 -14.32 -6.37
C ASP A 89 7.04 -15.11 -7.22
N PRO A 90 7.38 -15.72 -8.35
CA PRO A 90 8.73 -15.91 -8.96
C PRO A 90 9.06 -14.92 -10.10
N PHE A 91 8.51 -13.74 -10.12
CA PHE A 91 8.73 -12.80 -11.23
C PHE A 91 10.12 -12.16 -11.21
N PRO A 92 10.72 -11.86 -12.38
CA PRO A 92 12.09 -11.37 -12.48
C PRO A 92 12.38 -10.05 -11.77
N LEU A 93 11.36 -9.26 -11.47
CA LEU A 93 11.47 -8.00 -10.72
C LEU A 93 11.17 -8.17 -9.22
N GLY A 94 10.95 -9.41 -8.76
CA GLY A 94 10.75 -9.68 -7.34
C GLY A 94 12.01 -9.46 -6.50
N GLU A 95 11.82 -9.27 -5.20
CA GLU A 95 12.92 -9.26 -4.23
C GLU A 95 13.33 -10.68 -3.86
N MET A 96 14.11 -11.32 -4.73
CA MET A 96 14.56 -12.71 -4.60
C MET A 96 16.07 -12.79 -4.58
N GLU A 97 16.60 -13.85 -3.95
CA GLU A 97 18.01 -14.17 -4.03
C GLU A 97 18.43 -14.48 -5.48
N GLY A 98 19.64 -14.01 -5.86
CA GLY A 98 20.19 -14.24 -7.19
C GLY A 98 19.78 -13.20 -8.24
N VAL A 99 19.00 -12.20 -7.89
CA VAL A 99 18.64 -11.07 -8.76
C VAL A 99 19.48 -9.86 -8.36
N GLY A 100 20.64 -9.68 -8.95
CA GLY A 100 21.58 -8.61 -8.60
C GLY A 100 21.98 -8.66 -7.13
N THR A 101 21.76 -7.57 -6.39
CA THR A 101 21.98 -7.49 -4.93
C THR A 101 20.69 -7.71 -4.13
N SER A 102 19.65 -8.23 -4.79
CA SER A 102 18.34 -8.40 -4.16
C SER A 102 18.32 -9.62 -3.23
N TYR A 103 17.53 -9.50 -2.19
CA TYR A 103 17.12 -10.58 -1.30
C TYR A 103 15.72 -10.24 -0.75
N PRO A 104 14.96 -11.23 -0.25
CA PRO A 104 13.64 -11.01 0.30
C PRO A 104 13.62 -9.96 1.41
N GLY A 105 12.91 -8.86 1.20
CA GLY A 105 12.76 -7.78 2.18
C GLY A 105 13.83 -6.67 2.14
N ARG A 106 14.73 -6.69 1.17
CA ARG A 106 15.82 -5.72 1.05
C ARG A 106 15.37 -4.26 1.18
N VAL A 107 14.28 -3.88 0.53
CA VAL A 107 13.80 -2.48 0.58
C VAL A 107 13.26 -2.12 1.95
N LEU A 108 12.59 -3.06 2.62
CA LEU A 108 12.10 -2.86 3.97
C LEU A 108 13.24 -2.76 4.99
N ASP A 109 14.25 -3.65 4.89
CA ASP A 109 15.43 -3.61 5.76
C ASP A 109 16.15 -2.27 5.63
N TYR A 110 16.39 -1.82 4.40
CA TYR A 110 17.01 -0.51 4.17
C TYR A 110 16.16 0.65 4.70
N ALA A 111 14.83 0.54 4.62
CA ALA A 111 13.93 1.56 5.17
C ALA A 111 13.94 1.58 6.72
N VAL A 112 14.20 0.44 7.37
CA VAL A 112 14.42 0.36 8.82
C VAL A 112 15.80 0.94 9.18
N GLU A 113 16.86 0.55 8.49
CA GLU A 113 18.23 1.06 8.71
C GLU A 113 18.31 2.59 8.57
N THR A 114 17.58 3.17 7.63
CA THR A 114 17.54 4.62 7.40
C THR A 114 16.52 5.37 8.26
N GLY A 115 15.79 4.68 9.14
CA GLY A 115 14.85 5.28 10.10
C GLY A 115 13.51 5.69 9.49
N ILE A 116 13.19 5.25 8.28
CA ILE A 116 11.84 5.41 7.70
C ILE A 116 10.83 4.60 8.50
N PHE A 117 11.20 3.38 8.88
CA PHE A 117 10.46 2.55 9.82
C PHE A 117 11.29 2.27 11.07
N THR A 118 10.62 2.10 12.20
CA THR A 118 11.23 1.51 13.39
C THR A 118 11.39 0.00 13.20
N GLU A 119 12.24 -0.63 14.00
CA GLU A 119 12.39 -2.09 14.01
C GLU A 119 11.05 -2.81 14.27
N GLN A 120 10.23 -2.24 15.18
CA GLN A 120 8.93 -2.83 15.48
C GLN A 120 7.96 -2.72 14.29
N GLU A 121 7.94 -1.57 13.61
CA GLU A 121 7.14 -1.40 12.39
C GLU A 121 7.57 -2.37 11.29
N GLY A 122 8.88 -2.59 11.12
CA GLY A 122 9.42 -3.59 10.19
C GLY A 122 8.92 -5.00 10.52
N LYS A 123 8.98 -5.41 11.77
CA LYS A 123 8.44 -6.71 12.24
C LYS A 123 6.94 -6.83 12.02
N ASP A 124 6.19 -5.76 12.26
CA ASP A 124 4.73 -5.74 12.05
C ASP A 124 4.40 -5.91 10.55
N ILE A 125 5.15 -5.28 9.65
CA ILE A 125 5.00 -5.42 8.19
C ILE A 125 5.33 -6.84 7.74
N TRP A 126 6.40 -7.44 8.25
CA TRP A 126 6.80 -8.80 7.93
C TRP A 126 5.76 -9.85 8.31
N HIS A 127 5.09 -9.69 9.43
CA HIS A 127 4.34 -10.78 10.04
C HIS A 127 2.91 -10.37 10.47
N LYS A 128 2.78 -9.41 11.38
CA LYS A 128 1.52 -9.08 12.03
C LYS A 128 0.45 -8.58 11.06
N ASN A 129 0.85 -7.72 10.12
CA ASN A 129 -0.11 -7.11 9.21
C ASN A 129 -0.67 -8.12 8.20
N VAL A 130 0.14 -9.09 7.75
CA VAL A 130 -0.36 -10.17 6.88
C VAL A 130 -1.31 -11.10 7.64
N LEU A 131 -1.04 -11.40 8.91
CA LEU A 131 -1.98 -12.17 9.73
C LEU A 131 -3.30 -11.44 9.92
N SER A 132 -3.25 -10.12 10.15
CA SER A 132 -4.44 -9.28 10.22
C SER A 132 -5.23 -9.31 8.89
N TRP A 133 -4.53 -9.22 7.76
CA TRP A 133 -5.17 -9.33 6.45
C TRP A 133 -5.81 -10.70 6.22
N LEU A 134 -5.17 -11.77 6.67
CA LEU A 134 -5.70 -13.13 6.61
C LEU A 134 -6.82 -13.39 7.62
N ASN A 135 -7.03 -12.48 8.59
CA ASN A 135 -7.94 -12.66 9.72
C ASN A 135 -7.53 -13.79 10.65
N TYR A 136 -6.23 -13.99 10.79
CA TYR A 136 -5.63 -14.86 11.78
C TYR A 136 -5.41 -14.04 13.07
N ASN A 137 -6.14 -14.39 14.13
CA ASN A 137 -5.99 -13.81 15.47
C ASN A 137 -5.21 -14.77 16.35
#